data_104e273de88a7783523efaa27f505a59
#
_entry.id   104e273de88a7783523efaa27f505a59
#
_cell.length_a   1.000
_cell.length_b   1.000
_cell.length_c   1.000
_cell.angle_alpha   90.00
_cell.angle_beta   90.00
_cell.angle_gamma   90.00
#
_symmetry.space_group_name_H-M   'P 1'
#
loop_
_entity.id
_entity.type
_entity.pdbx_description
1 polymer ?
#
loop_
_entity_poly.entity_id
_entity_poly.type
_entity_poly.pdbx_seq_one_letter_code
_entity_poly.pdbx_strand_id
1 'polypeptide(L)'
;MILARARTVLEAEGAAIAQALSRLGDAFVGAVRAIHQCKGRVCVTGVGKAGLIGRKIQATLASTGTLAFGLHAVEALHGDLGMIHPDDVILALSKSGSSELVELLPRLKALGCRAILLTACPDSPAARHADFVLDIGQTPEACPLGLAPSSSTAAMLA
;
A
#
# COMPACT_ATOMS: atom_id res chain seq x y z
N MET A 1 -22.46 26.12 -5.37
CA MET A 1 -22.36 24.69 -5.72
C MET A 1 -20.92 24.18 -5.78
N ILE A 2 -20.02 24.74 -6.59
CA ILE A 2 -18.63 24.23 -6.79
C ILE A 2 -17.82 24.23 -5.50
N LEU A 3 -17.75 25.36 -4.78
CA LEU A 3 -17.00 25.45 -3.52
C LEU A 3 -17.53 24.52 -2.42
N ALA A 4 -18.84 24.34 -2.33
CA ALA A 4 -19.43 23.39 -1.37
C ALA A 4 -18.97 21.97 -1.69
N ARG A 5 -18.97 21.59 -2.97
CA ARG A 5 -18.46 20.28 -3.39
C ARG A 5 -16.98 20.08 -3.10
N ALA A 6 -16.15 21.09 -3.39
CA ALA A 6 -14.72 21.04 -3.08
C ALA A 6 -14.47 20.83 -1.57
N ARG A 7 -15.21 21.55 -0.72
CA ARG A 7 -15.15 21.35 0.74
C ARG A 7 -15.52 19.94 1.15
N THR A 8 -16.62 19.39 0.63
CA THR A 8 -17.04 18.02 0.93
C THR A 8 -15.97 16.99 0.57
N VAL A 9 -15.26 17.18 -0.57
CA VAL A 9 -14.17 16.28 -0.97
C VAL A 9 -13.02 16.35 0.03
N LEU A 10 -12.54 17.55 0.34
CA LEU A 10 -11.42 17.73 1.28
C LEU A 10 -11.77 17.25 2.70
N GLU A 11 -13.00 17.45 3.15
CA GLU A 11 -13.49 16.95 4.44
C GLU A 11 -13.49 15.41 4.47
N ALA A 12 -13.95 14.76 3.40
CA ALA A 12 -13.95 13.31 3.27
C ALA A 12 -12.52 12.73 3.25
N GLU A 13 -11.59 13.37 2.54
CA GLU A 13 -10.18 12.98 2.52
C GLU A 13 -9.51 13.18 3.89
N GLY A 14 -9.78 14.31 4.56
CA GLY A 14 -9.31 14.55 5.92
C GLY A 14 -9.85 13.52 6.93
N ALA A 15 -11.12 13.15 6.82
CA ALA A 15 -11.73 12.10 7.64
C ALA A 15 -11.08 10.73 7.40
N ALA A 16 -10.71 10.41 6.16
CA ALA A 16 -10.02 9.17 5.83
C ALA A 16 -8.62 9.09 6.48
N ILE A 17 -7.87 10.19 6.45
CA ILE A 17 -6.57 10.30 7.14
C ILE A 17 -6.73 10.17 8.66
N ALA A 18 -7.71 10.84 9.25
CA ALA A 18 -8.00 10.74 10.68
C ALA A 18 -8.38 9.31 11.09
N GLN A 19 -9.12 8.59 10.23
CA GLN A 19 -9.44 7.19 10.44
C GLN A 19 -8.19 6.30 10.40
N ALA A 20 -7.30 6.49 9.43
CA ALA A 20 -6.04 5.77 9.36
C ALA A 20 -5.18 6.03 10.61
N LEU A 21 -5.08 7.29 11.08
CA LEU A 21 -4.38 7.66 12.31
C LEU A 21 -4.90 6.86 13.53
N SER A 22 -6.21 6.69 13.67
CA SER A 22 -6.81 5.94 14.79
C SER A 22 -6.49 4.43 14.78
N ARG A 23 -5.93 3.92 13.68
CA ARG A 23 -5.56 2.51 13.48
C ARG A 23 -4.07 2.24 13.57
N LEU A 24 -3.27 3.28 13.81
CA LEU A 24 -1.83 3.08 14.04
C LEU A 24 -1.60 2.27 15.31
N GLY A 25 -0.81 1.21 15.19
CA GLY A 25 -0.52 0.28 16.26
C GLY A 25 0.76 -0.51 16.03
N ASP A 26 0.91 -1.64 16.71
CA ASP A 26 2.13 -2.46 16.68
C ASP A 26 2.50 -2.94 15.27
N ALA A 27 1.52 -3.20 14.42
CA ALA A 27 1.76 -3.56 13.02
C ALA A 27 2.53 -2.47 12.27
N PHE A 28 2.19 -1.19 12.49
CA PHE A 28 2.90 -0.07 11.91
C PHE A 28 4.34 0.01 12.42
N VAL A 29 4.53 -0.12 13.74
CA VAL A 29 5.88 -0.15 14.34
C VAL A 29 6.71 -1.30 13.78
N GLY A 30 6.11 -2.49 13.61
CA GLY A 30 6.74 -3.66 13.01
C GLY A 30 7.14 -3.42 11.56
N ALA A 31 6.26 -2.82 10.76
CA ALA A 31 6.52 -2.47 9.36
C ALA A 31 7.69 -1.46 9.22
N VAL A 32 7.69 -0.40 10.03
CA VAL A 32 8.78 0.59 10.04
C VAL A 32 10.11 -0.06 10.43
N ARG A 33 10.12 -0.92 11.44
CA ARG A 33 11.33 -1.68 11.82
C ARG A 33 11.80 -2.61 10.71
N ALA A 34 10.88 -3.29 10.02
CA ALA A 34 11.23 -4.16 8.89
C ALA A 34 11.89 -3.38 7.76
N ILE A 35 11.39 -2.20 7.42
CA ILE A 35 11.99 -1.32 6.41
C ILE A 35 13.35 -0.80 6.89
N HIS A 36 13.45 -0.32 8.13
CA HIS A 36 14.70 0.23 8.68
C HIS A 36 15.82 -0.82 8.77
N GLN A 37 15.49 -2.07 9.05
CA GLN A 37 16.43 -3.20 9.16
C GLN A 37 16.61 -3.96 7.84
N CYS A 38 16.01 -3.50 6.76
CA CYS A 38 16.10 -4.13 5.45
C CYS A 38 17.55 -4.15 4.97
N LYS A 39 18.07 -5.34 4.66
CA LYS A 39 19.43 -5.51 4.12
C LYS A 39 19.46 -5.40 2.60
N GLY A 40 18.35 -5.63 1.95
CA GLY A 40 18.13 -5.46 0.52
C GLY A 40 17.52 -4.09 0.19
N ARG A 41 16.45 -4.10 -0.57
CA ARG A 41 15.73 -2.91 -1.04
C ARG A 41 14.26 -3.01 -0.62
N VAL A 42 13.58 -1.87 -0.59
CA VAL A 42 12.13 -1.84 -0.44
C VAL A 42 11.49 -1.94 -1.83
N CYS A 43 10.86 -3.06 -2.11
CA CYS A 43 10.06 -3.26 -3.32
C CYS A 43 8.64 -2.76 -3.08
N VAL A 44 8.21 -1.72 -3.79
CA VAL A 44 6.86 -1.18 -3.66
C VAL A 44 6.00 -1.65 -4.83
N THR A 45 4.86 -2.26 -4.53
CA THR A 45 3.98 -2.86 -5.54
C THR A 45 2.51 -2.55 -5.30
N GLY A 46 1.73 -2.56 -6.36
CA GLY A 46 0.29 -2.34 -6.36
C GLY A 46 -0.24 -2.19 -7.77
N VAL A 47 -1.56 -2.20 -7.94
CA VAL A 47 -2.23 -2.10 -9.24
C VAL A 47 -3.06 -0.82 -9.31
N GLY A 48 -3.15 -0.24 -10.50
CA GLY A 48 -3.99 0.93 -10.76
C GLY A 48 -3.60 2.15 -9.92
N LYS A 49 -4.56 2.81 -9.29
CA LYS A 49 -4.33 4.03 -8.50
C LYS A 49 -3.48 3.75 -7.24
N ALA A 50 -3.68 2.60 -6.60
CA ALA A 50 -2.83 2.19 -5.48
C ALA A 50 -1.36 2.02 -5.91
N GLY A 51 -1.11 1.47 -7.09
CA GLY A 51 0.24 1.39 -7.68
C GLY A 51 0.87 2.77 -7.94
N LEU A 52 0.07 3.77 -8.36
CA LEU A 52 0.56 5.15 -8.54
C LEU A 52 0.94 5.79 -7.19
N ILE A 53 0.15 5.57 -6.14
CA ILE A 53 0.50 5.97 -4.77
C ILE A 53 1.77 5.27 -4.31
N GLY A 54 1.88 3.96 -4.56
CA GLY A 54 3.09 3.19 -4.27
C GLY A 54 4.34 3.77 -4.95
N ARG A 55 4.25 4.20 -6.20
CA ARG A 55 5.35 4.89 -6.91
C ARG A 55 5.75 6.19 -6.23
N LYS A 56 4.78 6.96 -5.71
CA LYS A 56 5.08 8.18 -4.93
C LYS A 56 5.80 7.82 -3.63
N ILE A 57 5.36 6.83 -2.89
CA ILE A 57 6.01 6.35 -1.67
C ILE A 57 7.44 5.88 -1.98
N GLN A 58 7.61 5.06 -3.02
CA GLN A 58 8.92 4.60 -3.49
C GLN A 58 9.89 5.77 -3.77
N ALA A 59 9.41 6.79 -4.49
CA ALA A 59 10.23 7.97 -4.79
C ALA A 59 10.61 8.74 -3.52
N THR A 60 9.71 8.82 -2.54
CA THR A 60 9.98 9.46 -1.24
C THR A 60 11.03 8.67 -0.44
N LEU A 61 10.90 7.35 -0.34
CA LEU A 61 11.89 6.48 0.29
C LEU A 61 13.28 6.65 -0.33
N ALA A 62 13.35 6.63 -1.67
CA ALA A 62 14.59 6.82 -2.40
C ALA A 62 15.22 8.21 -2.12
N SER A 63 14.41 9.28 -2.09
CA SER A 63 14.88 10.64 -1.84
C SER A 63 15.38 10.86 -0.40
N THR A 64 14.99 10.00 0.52
CA THR A 64 15.40 10.04 1.93
C THR A 64 16.46 8.99 2.30
N GLY A 65 17.07 8.34 1.29
CA GLY A 65 18.20 7.44 1.48
C GLY A 65 17.83 5.96 1.66
N THR A 66 16.55 5.59 1.60
CA THR A 66 16.13 4.19 1.60
C THR A 66 16.13 3.65 0.17
N LEU A 67 16.93 2.60 -0.10
CA LEU A 67 16.93 1.97 -1.41
C LEU A 67 15.55 1.36 -1.70
N ALA A 68 14.85 1.92 -2.68
CA ALA A 68 13.50 1.49 -3.03
C ALA A 68 13.29 1.46 -4.55
N PHE A 69 12.52 0.49 -5.03
CA PHE A 69 12.12 0.37 -6.42
C PHE A 69 10.66 -0.04 -6.55
N GLY A 70 10.06 0.27 -7.68
CA GLY A 70 8.69 -0.11 -7.99
C GLY A 70 8.65 -1.40 -8.81
N LEU A 71 7.72 -2.30 -8.47
CA LEU A 71 7.44 -3.51 -9.23
C LEU A 71 5.94 -3.55 -9.55
N HIS A 72 5.58 -3.61 -10.83
CA HIS A 72 4.18 -3.76 -11.19
C HIS A 72 3.71 -5.18 -10.90
N ALA A 73 2.60 -5.34 -10.16
CA ALA A 73 2.17 -6.67 -9.70
C ALA A 73 1.88 -7.65 -10.85
N VAL A 74 1.34 -7.18 -11.97
CA VAL A 74 1.09 -8.01 -13.15
C VAL A 74 2.41 -8.45 -13.80
N GLU A 75 3.35 -7.53 -14.01
CA GLU A 75 4.64 -7.85 -14.63
C GLU A 75 5.45 -8.83 -13.76
N ALA A 76 5.35 -8.68 -12.44
CA ALA A 76 5.93 -9.63 -11.50
C ALA A 76 5.44 -11.06 -11.73
N LEU A 77 4.13 -11.23 -11.96
CA LEU A 77 3.54 -12.55 -12.23
C LEU A 77 3.96 -13.12 -13.59
N HIS A 78 4.45 -12.27 -14.49
CA HIS A 78 4.88 -12.63 -15.85
C HIS A 78 6.40 -12.66 -16.07
N GLY A 79 7.20 -12.60 -15.00
CA GLY A 79 8.65 -12.81 -15.10
C GLY A 79 9.50 -11.89 -14.23
N ASP A 80 9.03 -10.69 -13.87
CA ASP A 80 9.82 -9.70 -13.15
C ASP A 80 10.09 -10.08 -11.67
N LEU A 81 9.55 -11.22 -11.19
CA LEU A 81 9.94 -11.80 -9.90
C LEU A 81 11.46 -12.05 -9.79
N GLY A 82 12.16 -12.23 -10.92
CA GLY A 82 13.61 -12.33 -10.97
C GLY A 82 14.36 -11.09 -10.46
N MET A 83 13.69 -9.95 -10.31
CA MET A 83 14.26 -8.73 -9.74
C MET A 83 14.33 -8.77 -8.21
N ILE A 84 13.62 -9.70 -7.56
CA ILE A 84 13.46 -9.76 -6.11
C ILE A 84 14.57 -10.59 -5.46
N HIS A 85 15.12 -10.07 -4.36
CA HIS A 85 16.08 -10.77 -3.52
C HIS A 85 15.41 -11.16 -2.18
N PRO A 86 15.80 -12.28 -1.55
CA PRO A 86 15.26 -12.70 -0.25
C PRO A 86 15.37 -11.64 0.86
N ASP A 87 16.38 -10.78 0.79
CA ASP A 87 16.59 -9.69 1.76
C ASP A 87 15.74 -8.44 1.48
N ASP A 88 14.98 -8.41 0.37
CA ASP A 88 14.09 -7.30 0.06
C ASP A 88 12.84 -7.32 0.97
N VAL A 89 12.33 -6.13 1.29
CA VAL A 89 11.05 -5.94 1.99
C VAL A 89 10.01 -5.48 0.99
N ILE A 90 8.86 -6.11 0.99
CA ILE A 90 7.76 -5.79 0.08
C ILE A 90 6.78 -4.84 0.76
N LEU A 91 6.51 -3.71 0.15
CA LEU A 91 5.42 -2.80 0.52
C LEU A 91 4.34 -2.87 -0.57
N ALA A 92 3.29 -3.61 -0.29
CA ALA A 92 2.18 -3.84 -1.20
C ALA A 92 0.99 -2.93 -0.84
N LEU A 93 0.36 -2.32 -1.85
CA LEU A 93 -0.79 -1.43 -1.70
C LEU A 93 -2.00 -1.99 -2.44
N SER A 94 -3.09 -2.24 -1.72
CA SER A 94 -4.37 -2.64 -2.31
C SER A 94 -5.53 -2.28 -1.40
N LYS A 95 -6.45 -1.41 -1.84
CA LYS A 95 -7.62 -1.03 -1.04
C LYS A 95 -8.44 -2.24 -0.60
N SER A 96 -8.77 -3.14 -1.52
CA SER A 96 -9.61 -4.32 -1.27
C SER A 96 -8.83 -5.54 -0.78
N GLY A 97 -7.51 -5.60 -1.02
CA GLY A 97 -6.71 -6.81 -0.77
C GLY A 97 -7.13 -8.03 -1.60
N SER A 98 -7.79 -7.83 -2.74
CA SER A 98 -8.32 -8.87 -3.62
C SER A 98 -7.86 -8.74 -5.08
N SER A 99 -6.74 -8.06 -5.30
CA SER A 99 -6.14 -7.88 -6.61
C SER A 99 -5.14 -9.00 -6.92
N GLU A 100 -4.31 -8.81 -7.93
CA GLU A 100 -3.18 -9.66 -8.29
C GLU A 100 -2.24 -9.93 -7.12
N LEU A 101 -2.31 -9.10 -6.07
CA LEU A 101 -1.53 -9.31 -4.84
C LEU A 101 -1.89 -10.61 -4.11
N VAL A 102 -3.09 -11.15 -4.31
CA VAL A 102 -3.49 -12.46 -3.73
C VAL A 102 -2.61 -13.59 -4.27
N GLU A 103 -2.21 -13.51 -5.53
CA GLU A 103 -1.31 -14.47 -6.17
C GLU A 103 0.16 -14.12 -5.97
N LEU A 104 0.49 -12.82 -5.98
CA LEU A 104 1.86 -12.33 -5.92
C LEU A 104 2.48 -12.50 -4.52
N LEU A 105 1.78 -12.13 -3.45
CA LEU A 105 2.34 -12.15 -2.08
C LEU A 105 2.81 -13.53 -1.64
N PRO A 106 2.06 -14.65 -1.87
CA PRO A 106 2.57 -15.99 -1.56
C PRO A 106 3.90 -16.32 -2.25
N ARG A 107 4.06 -15.90 -3.53
CA ARG A 107 5.30 -16.14 -4.27
C ARG A 107 6.46 -15.35 -3.69
N LEU A 108 6.25 -14.09 -3.32
CA LEU A 108 7.25 -13.26 -2.66
C LEU A 108 7.63 -13.80 -1.28
N LYS A 109 6.67 -14.32 -0.53
CA LYS A 109 6.91 -15.00 0.74
C LYS A 109 7.74 -16.28 0.56
N ALA A 110 7.47 -17.06 -0.48
CA ALA A 110 8.25 -18.26 -0.80
C ALA A 110 9.72 -17.94 -1.16
N LEU A 111 9.99 -16.74 -1.68
CA LEU A 111 11.36 -16.25 -1.89
C LEU A 111 12.06 -15.81 -0.60
N GLY A 112 11.37 -15.74 0.54
CA GLY A 112 11.92 -15.33 1.82
C GLY A 112 11.67 -13.87 2.21
N CYS A 113 10.99 -13.09 1.36
CA CYS A 113 10.74 -11.67 1.61
C CYS A 113 9.75 -11.46 2.77
N ARG A 114 9.94 -10.39 3.54
CA ARG A 114 8.90 -9.87 4.45
C ARG A 114 7.93 -9.01 3.66
N ALA A 115 6.64 -9.16 3.94
CA ALA A 115 5.58 -8.45 3.25
C ALA A 115 4.79 -7.54 4.20
N ILE A 116 4.64 -6.29 3.81
CA ILE A 116 3.79 -5.27 4.43
C ILE A 116 2.64 -5.02 3.45
N LEU A 117 1.41 -5.11 3.90
CA LEU A 117 0.23 -4.78 3.11
C LEU A 117 -0.48 -3.56 3.67
N LEU A 118 -0.61 -2.52 2.87
CA LEU A 118 -1.44 -1.35 3.15
C LEU A 118 -2.82 -1.55 2.50
N THR A 119 -3.87 -1.64 3.32
CA THR A 119 -5.22 -2.01 2.84
C THR A 119 -6.33 -1.41 3.69
N ALA A 120 -7.53 -1.28 3.11
CA ALA A 120 -8.76 -0.97 3.85
C ALA A 120 -9.52 -2.25 4.30
N CYS A 121 -9.03 -3.43 3.93
CA CYS A 121 -9.65 -4.72 4.23
C CYS A 121 -8.63 -5.66 4.92
N PRO A 122 -8.41 -5.51 6.24
CA PRO A 122 -7.38 -6.27 6.95
C PRO A 122 -7.61 -7.78 6.99
N ASP A 123 -8.84 -8.24 6.75
CA ASP A 123 -9.17 -9.66 6.69
C ASP A 123 -9.19 -10.23 5.26
N SER A 124 -8.71 -9.45 4.29
CA SER A 124 -8.71 -9.80 2.87
C SER A 124 -7.82 -11.01 2.54
N PRO A 125 -8.04 -11.67 1.39
CA PRO A 125 -7.19 -12.78 0.95
C PRO A 125 -5.70 -12.42 0.89
N ALA A 126 -5.34 -11.22 0.41
CA ALA A 126 -3.94 -10.77 0.35
C ALA A 126 -3.35 -10.55 1.76
N ALA A 127 -4.16 -10.08 2.73
CA ALA A 127 -3.70 -9.82 4.09
C ALA A 127 -3.20 -11.07 4.81
N ARG A 128 -3.73 -12.25 4.47
CA ARG A 128 -3.30 -13.54 5.04
C ARG A 128 -1.85 -13.90 4.70
N HIS A 129 -1.27 -13.25 3.71
CA HIS A 129 0.10 -13.47 3.24
C HIS A 129 1.05 -12.34 3.61
N ALA A 130 0.58 -11.33 4.34
CA ALA A 130 1.42 -10.24 4.83
C ALA A 130 1.92 -10.53 6.27
N ASP A 131 3.14 -10.11 6.57
CA ASP A 131 3.68 -10.14 7.94
C ASP A 131 3.15 -8.97 8.77
N PHE A 132 2.89 -7.84 8.10
CA PHE A 132 2.32 -6.65 8.72
C PHE A 132 1.18 -6.13 7.83
N VAL A 133 -0.01 -6.00 8.42
CA VAL A 133 -1.18 -5.42 7.76
C VAL A 133 -1.41 -4.04 8.34
N LEU A 134 -1.30 -3.02 7.49
CA LEU A 134 -1.57 -1.63 7.83
C LEU A 134 -2.98 -1.29 7.38
N ASP A 135 -3.90 -1.24 8.33
CA ASP A 135 -5.30 -0.93 8.08
C ASP A 135 -5.52 0.58 7.98
N ILE A 136 -5.86 1.07 6.80
CA ILE A 136 -6.21 2.48 6.57
C ILE A 136 -7.67 2.80 6.86
N GLY A 137 -8.48 1.81 7.20
CA GLY A 137 -9.92 1.92 7.39
C GLY A 137 -10.72 1.97 6.09
N GLN A 138 -11.98 1.60 6.21
CA GLN A 138 -12.95 1.69 5.12
C GLN A 138 -13.63 3.05 5.16
N THR A 139 -13.30 3.92 4.20
CA THR A 139 -13.95 5.21 4.01
C THR A 139 -14.65 5.28 2.67
N PRO A 140 -15.84 5.91 2.59
CA PRO A 140 -16.47 6.20 1.32
C PRO A 140 -15.56 7.09 0.45
N GLU A 141 -15.56 6.84 -0.85
CA GLU A 141 -14.89 7.74 -1.78
C GLU A 141 -15.71 9.04 -1.92
N ALA A 142 -15.00 10.17 -2.00
CA ALA A 142 -15.64 11.46 -2.18
C ALA A 142 -16.23 11.67 -3.59
N CYS A 143 -15.93 10.78 -4.53
CA CYS A 143 -16.47 10.80 -5.88
C CYS A 143 -17.98 10.56 -5.86
N PRO A 144 -18.82 11.47 -6.44
CA PRO A 144 -20.28 11.32 -6.45
C PRO A 144 -20.77 10.12 -7.25
N LEU A 145 -19.93 9.61 -8.16
CA LEU A 145 -20.22 8.43 -8.98
C LEU A 145 -19.63 7.14 -8.36
N GLY A 146 -18.91 7.23 -7.26
CA GLY A 146 -18.22 6.09 -6.63
C GLY A 146 -17.10 5.46 -7.49
N LEU A 147 -16.67 6.14 -8.55
CA LEU A 147 -15.74 5.59 -9.54
C LEU A 147 -14.28 6.00 -9.30
N ALA A 148 -14.05 7.23 -8.84
CA ALA A 148 -12.70 7.75 -8.66
C ALA A 148 -12.23 7.55 -7.22
N PRO A 149 -11.10 6.87 -6.98
CA PRO A 149 -10.51 6.82 -5.65
C PRO A 149 -9.96 8.20 -5.27
N SER A 150 -10.34 8.68 -4.11
CA SER A 150 -9.95 9.96 -3.52
C SER A 150 -9.57 9.75 -2.06
N SER A 151 -10.54 9.51 -1.18
CA SER A 151 -10.33 9.28 0.25
C SER A 151 -9.37 8.12 0.53
N SER A 152 -9.51 7.00 -0.19
CA SER A 152 -8.61 5.84 -0.02
C SER A 152 -7.18 6.14 -0.47
N THR A 153 -7.00 6.92 -1.54
CA THR A 153 -5.66 7.30 -2.01
C THR A 153 -5.00 8.31 -1.09
N ALA A 154 -5.77 9.25 -0.51
CA ALA A 154 -5.28 10.17 0.52
C ALA A 154 -4.80 9.41 1.77
N ALA A 155 -5.61 8.46 2.27
CA ALA A 155 -5.23 7.64 3.43
C ALA A 155 -4.02 6.72 3.16
N MET A 156 -3.85 6.21 1.92
CA MET A 156 -2.68 5.40 1.56
C MET A 156 -1.39 6.21 1.48
N LEU A 157 -1.49 7.51 1.19
CA LEU A 157 -0.33 8.38 1.01
C LEU A 157 0.13 9.01 2.33
N ALA A 158 -0.79 9.22 3.29
CA ALA A 158 -0.51 9.81 4.58
C ALA A 158 0.36 8.92 5.47
#